data_935462ec5cbdb4f5f8367cb836f5d6e7
#
_entry.id   935462ec5cbdb4f5f8367cb836f5d6e7
#
_cell.length_a   1.000
_cell.length_b   1.000
_cell.length_c   1.000
_cell.angle_alpha   90.00
_cell.angle_beta   90.00
_cell.angle_gamma   90.00
#
_symmetry.space_group_name_H-M   'P 1'
#
loop_
_entity.id
_entity.type
_entity.pdbx_description
1 polymer ?
#
loop_
_entity_poly.entity_id
_entity_poly.type
_entity_poly.pdbx_seq_one_letter_code
_entity_poly.pdbx_strand_id
1 'polypeptide(L)'
;MSSVFYIPSTNLMGPGCLAEATQVIASHGFKRVLIVTDRFLNQMGVAEKVMTLLNQVGVSSVIFDETKPNPTVENVQNGLAKLQQEQCDSLLSLGGGSPHDCAKGIALLAANGGEIKDYEGVDRSAKPQLPLFSVNTTAGTASEMTRFCIITDDERHIKMAIVDKHVTPMMSVNDPELMLAKPASLTAATGMDALTHAIEAYVSTAATPITDAVALKAIEMIEANLRQAVKQGDDISARDNMAYAQFMAGMAFNNASLGYVHAIAHQLGGFYDLPHGVCNAVLLPHVQRFNSQVATERLCDVAHAMGVNTADMTAEQGANAAIKAICQLSEDVGIPSGLAQLGVKEQDFTVLADNALKDACGFTNPKAASQAEIIAILKAAM
;
A
#
# COMPACT_ATOMS: atom_id res chain seq x y z
N MET A 1 14.38 6.55 23.34
CA MET A 1 14.62 5.41 22.42
C MET A 1 14.97 5.98 21.06
N SER A 2 15.88 5.36 20.31
CA SER A 2 16.17 5.76 18.93
C SER A 2 15.05 5.30 18.00
N SER A 3 14.71 6.07 16.98
CA SER A 3 13.83 5.69 15.88
C SER A 3 14.66 5.40 14.63
N VAL A 4 14.21 4.45 13.80
CA VAL A 4 14.81 4.16 12.50
C VAL A 4 13.81 4.56 11.42
N PHE A 5 14.29 5.14 10.32
CA PHE A 5 13.47 5.56 9.20
C PHE A 5 13.94 4.85 7.91
N TYR A 6 13.06 4.07 7.31
CA TYR A 6 13.33 3.28 6.10
C TYR A 6 12.68 3.93 4.87
N ILE A 7 13.47 4.08 3.80
CA ILE A 7 13.04 4.56 2.48
C ILE A 7 14.00 3.99 1.43
N PRO A 8 13.57 3.75 0.17
CA PRO A 8 14.50 3.41 -0.91
C PRO A 8 15.60 4.46 -1.08
N SER A 9 16.78 4.04 -1.49
CA SER A 9 17.93 4.95 -1.67
C SER A 9 17.73 5.95 -2.81
N THR A 10 16.92 5.59 -3.81
CA THR A 10 16.59 6.43 -4.96
C THR A 10 15.09 6.39 -5.21
N ASN A 11 14.47 7.57 -5.40
CA ASN A 11 13.05 7.69 -5.66
C ASN A 11 12.85 8.69 -6.80
N LEU A 12 12.31 8.21 -7.93
CA LEU A 12 12.01 9.02 -9.10
C LEU A 12 10.51 9.30 -9.15
N MET A 13 10.15 10.56 -9.28
CA MET A 13 8.78 11.05 -9.24
C MET A 13 8.53 12.01 -10.40
N GLY A 14 7.36 11.94 -10.99
CA GLY A 14 6.89 12.88 -12.00
C GLY A 14 6.79 12.32 -13.41
N PRO A 15 6.10 13.05 -14.31
CA PRO A 15 5.82 12.59 -15.68
C PRO A 15 7.10 12.27 -16.45
N GLY A 16 7.14 11.09 -17.08
CA GLY A 16 8.27 10.63 -17.92
C GLY A 16 9.48 10.12 -17.14
N CYS A 17 9.44 10.05 -15.79
CA CYS A 17 10.58 9.59 -15.00
C CYS A 17 10.94 8.11 -15.22
N LEU A 18 10.07 7.31 -15.83
CA LEU A 18 10.37 5.94 -16.21
C LEU A 18 11.59 5.86 -17.17
N ALA A 19 11.72 6.79 -18.09
CA ALA A 19 12.87 6.81 -19.01
C ALA A 19 14.18 7.11 -18.27
N GLU A 20 14.17 8.02 -17.30
CA GLU A 20 15.30 8.29 -16.43
C GLU A 20 15.67 7.07 -15.58
N ALA A 21 14.66 6.37 -15.04
CA ALA A 21 14.84 5.16 -14.25
C ALA A 21 15.65 4.09 -14.98
N THR A 22 15.41 3.89 -16.28
CA THR A 22 16.17 2.90 -17.07
C THR A 22 17.64 3.27 -17.23
N GLN A 23 17.97 4.56 -17.31
CA GLN A 23 19.36 5.03 -17.30
C GLN A 23 20.05 4.76 -15.96
N VAL A 24 19.34 4.98 -14.84
CA VAL A 24 19.83 4.66 -13.49
C VAL A 24 20.07 3.16 -13.36
N ILE A 25 19.14 2.30 -13.80
CA ILE A 25 19.29 0.84 -13.79
C ILE A 25 20.54 0.43 -14.58
N ALA A 26 20.73 0.96 -15.80
CA ALA A 26 21.90 0.68 -16.62
C ALA A 26 23.22 1.08 -15.94
N SER A 27 23.23 2.20 -15.20
CA SER A 27 24.42 2.69 -14.49
C SER A 27 24.91 1.75 -13.39
N HIS A 28 24.02 0.92 -12.82
CA HIS A 28 24.39 -0.12 -11.86
C HIS A 28 25.10 -1.32 -12.49
N GLY A 29 25.09 -1.44 -13.81
CA GLY A 29 25.82 -2.49 -14.53
C GLY A 29 25.13 -3.85 -14.58
N PHE A 30 23.86 -3.96 -14.18
CA PHE A 30 23.06 -5.17 -14.34
C PHE A 30 22.87 -5.51 -15.82
N LYS A 31 22.83 -6.81 -16.13
CA LYS A 31 22.82 -7.31 -17.50
C LYS A 31 21.45 -7.81 -17.93
N ARG A 32 20.74 -8.43 -17.02
CA ARG A 32 19.47 -9.08 -17.32
C ARG A 32 18.46 -8.95 -16.18
N VAL A 33 17.38 -8.24 -16.45
CA VAL A 33 16.33 -7.92 -15.48
C VAL A 33 15.13 -8.85 -15.67
N LEU A 34 14.61 -9.44 -14.59
CA LEU A 34 13.28 -10.06 -14.58
C LEU A 34 12.22 -8.98 -14.31
N ILE A 35 11.35 -8.70 -15.30
CA ILE A 35 10.19 -7.83 -15.13
C ILE A 35 9.05 -8.66 -14.53
N VAL A 36 8.68 -8.39 -13.28
CA VAL A 36 7.57 -9.04 -12.57
C VAL A 36 6.33 -8.17 -12.67
N THR A 37 5.27 -8.67 -13.28
CA THR A 37 4.04 -7.94 -13.55
C THR A 37 2.82 -8.86 -13.55
N ASP A 38 1.65 -8.34 -13.87
CA ASP A 38 0.42 -9.12 -14.09
C ASP A 38 0.07 -9.20 -15.59
N ARG A 39 -0.80 -10.16 -15.93
CA ARG A 39 -1.24 -10.40 -17.32
C ARG A 39 -1.92 -9.18 -17.94
N PHE A 40 -2.66 -8.41 -17.14
CA PHE A 40 -3.37 -7.25 -17.65
C PHE A 40 -2.40 -6.17 -18.15
N LEU A 41 -1.41 -5.81 -17.34
CA LEU A 41 -0.39 -4.82 -17.72
C LEU A 41 0.47 -5.30 -18.89
N ASN A 42 0.77 -6.60 -18.96
CA ASN A 42 1.47 -7.19 -20.11
C ASN A 42 0.64 -7.10 -21.38
N GLN A 43 -0.64 -7.49 -21.34
CA GLN A 43 -1.55 -7.40 -22.51
C GLN A 43 -1.80 -5.95 -22.97
N MET A 44 -1.75 -4.99 -22.06
CA MET A 44 -1.85 -3.56 -22.37
C MET A 44 -0.56 -2.99 -22.96
N GLY A 45 0.49 -3.78 -23.14
CA GLY A 45 1.77 -3.36 -23.70
C GLY A 45 2.66 -2.55 -22.77
N VAL A 46 2.28 -2.38 -21.50
CA VAL A 46 3.06 -1.59 -20.53
C VAL A 46 4.39 -2.28 -20.22
N ALA A 47 4.40 -3.61 -20.07
CA ALA A 47 5.62 -4.38 -19.84
C ALA A 47 6.56 -4.32 -21.06
N GLU A 48 6.02 -4.35 -22.28
CA GLU A 48 6.80 -4.21 -23.52
C GLU A 48 7.42 -2.81 -23.64
N LYS A 49 6.69 -1.74 -23.23
CA LYS A 49 7.23 -0.38 -23.16
C LYS A 49 8.47 -0.33 -22.25
N VAL A 50 8.39 -0.91 -21.05
CA VAL A 50 9.51 -0.98 -20.11
C VAL A 50 10.68 -1.78 -20.67
N MET A 51 10.40 -2.95 -21.26
CA MET A 51 11.42 -3.80 -21.90
C MET A 51 12.14 -3.05 -23.05
N THR A 52 11.39 -2.31 -23.84
CA THR A 52 11.95 -1.50 -24.94
C THR A 52 12.91 -0.43 -24.42
N LEU A 53 12.52 0.29 -23.35
CA LEU A 53 13.35 1.32 -22.73
C LEU A 53 14.63 0.72 -22.11
N LEU A 54 14.54 -0.44 -21.46
CA LEU A 54 15.73 -1.16 -20.94
C LEU A 54 16.67 -1.58 -22.06
N ASN A 55 16.14 -2.11 -23.17
CA ASN A 55 16.95 -2.52 -24.32
C ASN A 55 17.68 -1.33 -24.96
N GLN A 56 17.08 -0.15 -25.02
CA GLN A 56 17.71 1.08 -25.55
C GLN A 56 18.96 1.50 -24.76
N VAL A 57 19.02 1.15 -23.48
CA VAL A 57 20.17 1.42 -22.60
C VAL A 57 21.09 0.20 -22.41
N GLY A 58 20.90 -0.85 -23.21
CA GLY A 58 21.75 -2.04 -23.24
C GLY A 58 21.49 -3.05 -22.11
N VAL A 59 20.36 -2.98 -21.44
CA VAL A 59 19.93 -3.93 -20.42
C VAL A 59 18.90 -4.89 -21.00
N SER A 60 19.21 -6.18 -21.06
CA SER A 60 18.26 -7.19 -21.51
C SER A 60 17.22 -7.47 -20.42
N SER A 61 16.02 -7.91 -20.81
CA SER A 61 14.97 -8.23 -19.84
C SER A 61 14.09 -9.37 -20.29
N VAL A 62 13.43 -10.00 -19.33
CA VAL A 62 12.46 -11.10 -19.50
C VAL A 62 11.23 -10.78 -18.69
N ILE A 63 10.06 -11.10 -19.20
CA ILE A 63 8.78 -10.85 -18.50
C ILE A 63 8.33 -12.12 -17.77
N PHE A 64 7.89 -11.93 -16.52
CA PHE A 64 7.09 -12.85 -15.73
C PHE A 64 5.77 -12.15 -15.39
N ASP A 65 4.67 -12.56 -16.04
CA ASP A 65 3.37 -11.91 -15.96
C ASP A 65 2.28 -12.77 -15.25
N GLU A 66 2.73 -13.73 -14.45
CA GLU A 66 1.83 -14.66 -13.75
C GLU A 66 1.40 -14.18 -12.36
N THR A 67 1.76 -12.95 -11.97
CA THR A 67 1.35 -12.42 -10.67
C THR A 67 -0.17 -12.26 -10.63
N LYS A 68 -0.81 -12.92 -9.66
CA LYS A 68 -2.24 -12.80 -9.38
C LYS A 68 -2.53 -11.61 -8.46
N PRO A 69 -3.76 -11.05 -8.47
CA PRO A 69 -4.22 -10.26 -7.33
C PRO A 69 -4.05 -11.08 -6.05
N ASN A 70 -3.52 -10.47 -4.97
CA ASN A 70 -3.11 -11.20 -3.76
C ASN A 70 -2.08 -12.32 -4.09
N PRO A 71 -0.80 -11.97 -4.36
CA PRO A 71 0.18 -12.93 -4.85
C PRO A 71 0.38 -14.07 -3.86
N THR A 72 0.52 -15.28 -4.41
CA THR A 72 0.60 -16.52 -3.64
C THR A 72 2.03 -17.03 -3.49
N VAL A 73 2.23 -18.00 -2.58
CA VAL A 73 3.49 -18.77 -2.48
C VAL A 73 3.90 -19.34 -3.84
N GLU A 74 2.92 -19.90 -4.60
CA GLU A 74 3.14 -20.44 -5.94
C GLU A 74 3.67 -19.38 -6.92
N ASN A 75 3.10 -18.15 -6.90
CA ASN A 75 3.59 -17.06 -7.75
C ASN A 75 5.06 -16.73 -7.48
N VAL A 76 5.45 -16.69 -6.20
CA VAL A 76 6.85 -16.44 -5.81
C VAL A 76 7.77 -17.57 -6.27
N GLN A 77 7.37 -18.84 -6.12
CA GLN A 77 8.15 -20.00 -6.54
C GLN A 77 8.34 -20.04 -8.07
N ASN A 78 7.25 -19.80 -8.84
CA ASN A 78 7.31 -19.77 -10.30
C ASN A 78 8.18 -18.63 -10.81
N GLY A 79 8.07 -17.46 -10.20
CA GLY A 79 8.92 -16.31 -10.52
C GLY A 79 10.40 -16.55 -10.19
N LEU A 80 10.70 -17.22 -9.06
CA LEU A 80 12.05 -17.61 -8.70
C LEU A 80 12.64 -18.62 -9.72
N ALA A 81 11.86 -19.62 -10.11
CA ALA A 81 12.28 -20.58 -11.12
C ALA A 81 12.61 -19.90 -12.46
N LYS A 82 11.74 -18.95 -12.89
CA LYS A 82 11.96 -18.14 -14.09
C LYS A 82 13.22 -17.29 -14.00
N LEU A 83 13.43 -16.60 -12.88
CA LEU A 83 14.63 -15.79 -12.62
C LEU A 83 15.91 -16.62 -12.77
N GLN A 84 15.94 -17.83 -12.18
CA GLN A 84 17.07 -18.75 -12.24
C GLN A 84 17.29 -19.31 -13.65
N GLN A 85 16.23 -19.78 -14.31
CA GLN A 85 16.28 -20.30 -15.68
C GLN A 85 16.83 -19.28 -16.66
N GLU A 86 16.42 -18.03 -16.54
CA GLU A 86 16.83 -16.94 -17.43
C GLU A 86 18.12 -16.26 -16.98
N GLN A 87 18.70 -16.68 -15.86
CA GLN A 87 19.94 -16.13 -15.30
C GLN A 87 19.86 -14.60 -15.10
N CYS A 88 18.72 -14.11 -14.59
CA CYS A 88 18.56 -12.69 -14.29
C CYS A 88 19.37 -12.32 -13.03
N ASP A 89 20.02 -11.16 -13.05
CA ASP A 89 20.87 -10.62 -11.97
C ASP A 89 20.18 -9.55 -11.12
N SER A 90 18.98 -9.13 -11.54
CA SER A 90 18.16 -8.12 -10.89
C SER A 90 16.70 -8.28 -11.26
N LEU A 91 15.80 -7.59 -10.53
CA LEU A 91 14.36 -7.59 -10.76
C LEU A 91 13.85 -6.16 -10.98
N LEU A 92 12.79 -6.05 -11.78
CA LEU A 92 11.96 -4.86 -11.88
C LEU A 92 10.52 -5.28 -11.65
N SER A 93 9.88 -4.77 -10.61
CA SER A 93 8.44 -4.95 -10.42
C SER A 93 7.67 -3.84 -11.14
N LEU A 94 6.65 -4.21 -11.89
CA LEU A 94 5.82 -3.28 -12.67
C LEU A 94 4.35 -3.49 -12.31
N GLY A 95 3.74 -2.53 -11.63
CA GLY A 95 2.33 -2.63 -11.27
C GLY A 95 1.95 -1.90 -9.99
N GLY A 96 0.91 -2.38 -9.34
CA GLY A 96 0.53 -1.98 -7.99
C GLY A 96 1.12 -2.90 -6.91
N GLY A 97 0.47 -3.01 -5.76
CA GLY A 97 0.95 -3.80 -4.62
C GLY A 97 1.32 -5.24 -4.96
N SER A 98 0.45 -5.97 -5.67
CA SER A 98 0.65 -7.40 -5.94
C SER A 98 1.93 -7.72 -6.74
N PRO A 99 2.23 -7.08 -7.88
CA PRO A 99 3.52 -7.26 -8.55
C PRO A 99 4.73 -6.86 -7.70
N HIS A 100 4.61 -5.80 -6.88
CA HIS A 100 5.70 -5.40 -5.99
C HIS A 100 5.98 -6.44 -4.93
N ASP A 101 4.95 -6.94 -4.26
CA ASP A 101 5.07 -7.95 -3.21
C ASP A 101 5.58 -9.29 -3.76
N CYS A 102 5.08 -9.72 -4.93
CA CYS A 102 5.58 -10.91 -5.62
C CYS A 102 7.09 -10.78 -5.92
N ALA A 103 7.51 -9.64 -6.49
CA ALA A 103 8.91 -9.39 -6.82
C ALA A 103 9.81 -9.33 -5.58
N LYS A 104 9.34 -8.73 -4.48
CA LYS A 104 10.04 -8.75 -3.18
C LYS A 104 10.25 -10.18 -2.67
N GLY A 105 9.20 -11.01 -2.72
CA GLY A 105 9.28 -12.41 -2.33
C GLY A 105 10.29 -13.19 -3.19
N ILE A 106 10.26 -13.02 -4.52
CA ILE A 106 11.21 -13.64 -5.45
C ILE A 106 12.64 -13.19 -5.14
N ALA A 107 12.87 -11.89 -5.00
CA ALA A 107 14.18 -11.30 -4.74
C ALA A 107 14.76 -11.74 -3.38
N LEU A 108 13.90 -11.85 -2.36
CA LEU A 108 14.25 -12.32 -1.03
C LEU A 108 14.73 -13.78 -1.06
N LEU A 109 13.93 -14.67 -1.68
CA LEU A 109 14.27 -16.09 -1.80
C LEU A 109 15.52 -16.31 -2.67
N ALA A 110 15.66 -15.58 -3.76
CA ALA A 110 16.82 -15.67 -4.63
C ALA A 110 18.14 -15.38 -3.87
N ALA A 111 18.10 -14.43 -2.93
CA ALA A 111 19.26 -14.06 -2.14
C ALA A 111 19.48 -14.94 -0.89
N ASN A 112 18.41 -15.34 -0.21
CA ASN A 112 18.49 -15.98 1.12
C ASN A 112 18.19 -17.49 1.10
N GLY A 113 17.48 -18.01 0.06
CA GLY A 113 17.04 -19.42 -0.01
C GLY A 113 15.83 -19.70 0.89
N GLY A 114 15.61 -20.96 1.22
CA GLY A 114 14.48 -21.39 2.05
C GLY A 114 13.12 -21.31 1.37
N GLU A 115 12.07 -21.25 2.17
CA GLU A 115 10.69 -21.06 1.71
C GLU A 115 10.18 -19.68 2.14
N ILE A 116 9.27 -19.06 1.38
CA ILE A 116 8.81 -17.70 1.66
C ILE A 116 8.14 -17.58 3.05
N LYS A 117 7.52 -18.65 3.52
CA LYS A 117 6.91 -18.73 4.86
C LYS A 117 7.91 -18.62 6.01
N ASP A 118 9.20 -18.93 5.78
CA ASP A 118 10.26 -18.81 6.79
C ASP A 118 10.51 -17.34 7.17
N TYR A 119 10.12 -16.41 6.31
CA TYR A 119 10.31 -14.97 6.46
C TYR A 119 9.11 -14.24 7.04
N GLU A 120 8.01 -14.94 7.34
CA GLU A 120 6.83 -14.34 8.00
C GLU A 120 7.21 -13.69 9.33
N GLY A 121 6.80 -12.42 9.51
CA GLY A 121 7.09 -11.61 10.69
C GLY A 121 8.08 -10.48 10.43
N VAL A 122 8.86 -10.08 11.44
CA VAL A 122 9.71 -8.89 11.38
C VAL A 122 11.19 -9.25 11.34
N ASP A 123 11.92 -8.69 10.35
CA ASP A 123 13.39 -8.79 10.18
C ASP A 123 13.92 -10.24 10.29
N ARG A 124 13.32 -11.14 9.51
CA ARG A 124 13.69 -12.58 9.50
C ARG A 124 14.79 -12.92 8.51
N SER A 125 15.08 -12.07 7.53
CA SER A 125 16.10 -12.34 6.52
C SER A 125 17.52 -12.13 7.05
N ALA A 126 18.47 -12.94 6.57
CA ALA A 126 19.88 -12.85 6.97
C ALA A 126 20.65 -11.77 6.20
N LYS A 127 20.24 -11.49 4.97
CA LYS A 127 20.93 -10.54 4.07
C LYS A 127 19.94 -9.88 3.10
N PRO A 128 20.33 -8.74 2.47
CA PRO A 128 19.48 -8.05 1.50
C PRO A 128 19.00 -8.97 0.37
N GLN A 129 17.81 -8.69 -0.13
CA GLN A 129 17.25 -9.27 -1.34
C GLN A 129 18.13 -9.00 -2.57
N LEU A 130 17.91 -9.73 -3.68
CA LEU A 130 18.49 -9.33 -4.96
C LEU A 130 18.06 -7.90 -5.31
N PRO A 131 18.89 -7.15 -6.08
CA PRO A 131 18.55 -5.81 -6.51
C PRO A 131 17.16 -5.74 -7.14
N LEU A 132 16.29 -4.91 -6.56
CA LEU A 132 14.91 -4.70 -6.99
C LEU A 132 14.66 -3.23 -7.30
N PHE A 133 14.11 -2.96 -8.48
CA PHE A 133 13.60 -1.67 -8.94
C PHE A 133 12.08 -1.77 -9.02
N SER A 134 11.34 -0.80 -8.46
CA SER A 134 9.89 -0.89 -8.41
C SER A 134 9.23 0.25 -9.17
N VAL A 135 8.55 -0.08 -10.27
CA VAL A 135 7.81 0.85 -11.14
C VAL A 135 6.34 0.76 -10.79
N ASN A 136 5.84 1.78 -10.11
CA ASN A 136 4.47 1.83 -9.61
C ASN A 136 3.49 2.33 -10.69
N THR A 137 2.29 1.75 -10.69
CA THR A 137 1.20 2.12 -11.60
C THR A 137 -0.09 2.48 -10.88
N THR A 138 -0.09 2.57 -9.54
CA THR A 138 -1.27 2.89 -8.72
C THR A 138 -0.92 3.91 -7.64
N ALA A 139 -1.85 4.82 -7.32
CA ALA A 139 -1.66 5.77 -6.24
C ALA A 139 -2.40 5.26 -4.98
N GLY A 140 -1.78 4.31 -4.24
CA GLY A 140 -2.43 3.70 -3.08
C GLY A 140 -1.50 2.98 -2.12
N THR A 141 -1.03 1.80 -2.48
CA THR A 141 -0.36 0.86 -1.57
C THR A 141 1.02 1.29 -1.11
N ALA A 142 1.71 2.14 -1.87
CA ALA A 142 3.11 2.50 -1.66
C ALA A 142 4.07 1.29 -1.53
N SER A 143 3.68 0.11 -2.03
CA SER A 143 4.53 -1.08 -1.91
C SER A 143 5.86 -0.92 -2.64
N GLU A 144 5.93 -0.06 -3.67
CA GLU A 144 7.18 0.26 -4.40
C GLU A 144 8.27 0.86 -3.50
N MET A 145 7.90 1.36 -2.30
CA MET A 145 8.87 2.04 -1.43
C MET A 145 8.96 1.46 -0.02
N THR A 146 8.14 0.47 0.32
CA THR A 146 8.04 -0.05 1.68
C THR A 146 8.87 -1.31 1.91
N ARG A 147 9.09 -1.63 3.19
CA ARG A 147 9.67 -2.88 3.68
C ARG A 147 8.63 -3.97 3.94
N PHE A 148 7.41 -3.78 3.48
CA PHE A 148 6.30 -4.73 3.58
C PHE A 148 6.23 -5.58 2.31
N CYS A 149 5.98 -6.89 2.48
CA CYS A 149 5.73 -7.84 1.41
C CYS A 149 4.63 -8.79 1.89
N ILE A 150 3.48 -8.75 1.24
CA ILE A 150 2.30 -9.52 1.64
C ILE A 150 2.09 -10.66 0.64
N ILE A 151 2.24 -11.90 1.11
CA ILE A 151 2.08 -13.10 0.30
C ILE A 151 0.98 -13.98 0.89
N THR A 152 0.08 -14.44 0.04
CA THR A 152 -1.01 -15.34 0.43
C THR A 152 -0.48 -16.78 0.53
N ASP A 153 -0.68 -17.40 1.68
CA ASP A 153 -0.50 -18.82 1.88
C ASP A 153 -1.87 -19.51 1.66
N ASP A 154 -2.03 -20.13 0.50
CA ASP A 154 -3.28 -20.80 0.11
C ASP A 154 -3.56 -22.03 0.97
N GLU A 155 -2.53 -22.68 1.55
CA GLU A 155 -2.71 -23.86 2.41
C GLU A 155 -3.29 -23.48 3.76
N ARG A 156 -2.80 -22.35 4.34
CA ARG A 156 -3.28 -21.85 5.64
C ARG A 156 -4.44 -20.87 5.51
N HIS A 157 -4.79 -20.43 4.29
CA HIS A 157 -5.77 -19.38 4.00
C HIS A 157 -5.51 -18.07 4.75
N ILE A 158 -4.25 -17.63 4.79
CA ILE A 158 -3.83 -16.40 5.45
C ILE A 158 -2.97 -15.52 4.53
N LYS A 159 -2.98 -14.22 4.80
CA LYS A 159 -2.03 -13.28 4.23
C LYS A 159 -0.83 -13.18 5.17
N MET A 160 0.30 -13.72 4.76
CA MET A 160 1.57 -13.60 5.49
C MET A 160 2.12 -12.20 5.33
N ALA A 161 2.40 -11.52 6.43
CA ALA A 161 3.09 -10.24 6.44
C ALA A 161 4.59 -10.48 6.68
N ILE A 162 5.39 -10.17 5.67
CA ILE A 162 6.85 -10.11 5.76
C ILE A 162 7.21 -8.63 5.88
N VAL A 163 7.74 -8.23 7.03
CA VAL A 163 8.13 -6.84 7.32
C VAL A 163 9.62 -6.82 7.55
N ASP A 164 10.40 -6.58 6.51
CA ASP A 164 11.84 -6.75 6.58
C ASP A 164 12.57 -5.59 5.87
N LYS A 165 13.55 -5.00 6.54
CA LYS A 165 14.37 -3.92 5.97
C LYS A 165 15.04 -4.30 4.66
N HIS A 166 15.33 -5.60 4.49
CA HIS A 166 16.02 -6.14 3.34
C HIS A 166 15.14 -6.34 2.10
N VAL A 167 13.80 -6.18 2.22
CA VAL A 167 12.89 -6.21 1.05
C VAL A 167 12.53 -4.81 0.55
N THR A 168 13.10 -3.75 1.14
CA THR A 168 12.97 -2.40 0.60
C THR A 168 13.63 -2.32 -0.78
N PRO A 169 12.94 -1.89 -1.84
CA PRO A 169 13.53 -1.75 -3.17
C PRO A 169 14.71 -0.76 -3.18
N MET A 170 15.67 -0.96 -4.07
CA MET A 170 16.78 -0.03 -4.29
C MET A 170 16.29 1.30 -4.83
N MET A 171 15.30 1.25 -5.73
CA MET A 171 14.72 2.41 -6.37
C MET A 171 13.23 2.23 -6.51
N SER A 172 12.48 3.29 -6.23
CA SER A 172 11.07 3.43 -6.59
C SER A 172 10.88 4.42 -7.74
N VAL A 173 9.90 4.14 -8.59
CA VAL A 173 9.56 4.97 -9.75
C VAL A 173 8.06 5.21 -9.76
N ASN A 174 7.65 6.45 -9.65
CA ASN A 174 6.26 6.89 -9.66
C ASN A 174 6.03 7.85 -10.84
N ASP A 175 5.84 7.25 -12.02
CA ASP A 175 5.51 7.98 -13.25
C ASP A 175 3.98 8.06 -13.39
N PRO A 176 3.35 9.23 -13.21
CA PRO A 176 1.90 9.36 -13.28
C PRO A 176 1.32 9.03 -14.66
N GLU A 177 2.13 9.02 -15.74
CA GLU A 177 1.68 8.57 -17.06
C GLU A 177 1.23 7.10 -17.04
N LEU A 178 1.84 6.26 -16.17
CA LEU A 178 1.44 4.86 -16.00
C LEU A 178 0.13 4.68 -15.22
N MET A 179 -0.38 5.76 -14.63
CA MET A 179 -1.60 5.76 -13.81
C MET A 179 -2.83 6.26 -14.57
N LEU A 180 -2.67 6.90 -15.75
CA LEU A 180 -3.74 7.54 -16.51
C LEU A 180 -4.86 6.56 -16.94
N ALA A 181 -4.50 5.32 -17.28
CA ALA A 181 -5.44 4.31 -17.74
C ALA A 181 -6.22 3.59 -16.62
N LYS A 182 -6.02 3.99 -15.34
CA LYS A 182 -6.71 3.31 -14.23
C LYS A 182 -8.18 3.71 -14.17
N PRO A 183 -9.11 2.74 -14.00
CA PRO A 183 -10.53 3.03 -13.84
C PRO A 183 -10.82 3.93 -12.62
N ALA A 184 -11.89 4.72 -12.69
CA ALA A 184 -12.32 5.60 -11.60
C ALA A 184 -12.52 4.85 -10.27
N SER A 185 -13.14 3.67 -10.31
CA SER A 185 -13.36 2.84 -9.11
C SER A 185 -12.06 2.37 -8.45
N LEU A 186 -11.04 2.00 -9.25
CA LEU A 186 -9.73 1.64 -8.72
C LEU A 186 -9.00 2.88 -8.17
N THR A 187 -9.09 4.02 -8.86
CA THR A 187 -8.52 5.29 -8.40
C THR A 187 -9.12 5.69 -7.05
N ALA A 188 -10.44 5.59 -6.89
CA ALA A 188 -11.13 5.86 -5.63
C ALA A 188 -10.67 4.93 -4.51
N ALA A 189 -10.69 3.62 -4.75
CA ALA A 189 -10.30 2.63 -3.76
C ALA A 189 -8.84 2.79 -3.31
N THR A 190 -7.91 2.98 -4.26
CA THR A 190 -6.48 3.14 -3.93
C THR A 190 -6.17 4.49 -3.28
N GLY A 191 -6.85 5.57 -3.69
CA GLY A 191 -6.69 6.89 -3.06
C GLY A 191 -7.22 6.93 -1.63
N MET A 192 -8.34 6.25 -1.34
CA MET A 192 -8.85 6.09 0.02
C MET A 192 -7.96 5.16 0.87
N ASP A 193 -7.33 4.18 0.26
CA ASP A 193 -6.30 3.35 0.89
C ASP A 193 -5.09 4.21 1.34
N ALA A 194 -4.58 5.06 0.45
CA ALA A 194 -3.52 6.02 0.78
C ALA A 194 -3.93 6.98 1.91
N LEU A 195 -5.18 7.46 1.92
CA LEU A 195 -5.71 8.26 3.02
C LEU A 195 -5.71 7.48 4.33
N THR A 196 -6.12 6.21 4.28
CA THR A 196 -6.12 5.33 5.45
C THR A 196 -4.70 5.13 6.00
N HIS A 197 -3.73 4.85 5.12
CA HIS A 197 -2.32 4.77 5.47
C HIS A 197 -1.82 6.01 6.21
N ALA A 198 -2.11 7.19 5.67
CA ALA A 198 -1.67 8.46 6.26
C ALA A 198 -2.32 8.71 7.63
N ILE A 199 -3.64 8.49 7.76
CA ILE A 199 -4.36 8.73 9.01
C ILE A 199 -3.94 7.72 10.09
N GLU A 200 -3.86 6.42 9.76
CA GLU A 200 -3.44 5.41 10.74
C GLU A 200 -1.99 5.64 11.19
N ALA A 201 -1.08 5.95 10.27
CA ALA A 201 0.29 6.30 10.63
C ALA A 201 0.36 7.54 11.51
N TYR A 202 -0.47 8.55 11.25
CA TYR A 202 -0.51 9.77 12.03
C TYR A 202 -0.99 9.51 13.47
N VAL A 203 -2.08 8.74 13.66
CA VAL A 203 -2.60 8.43 15.00
C VAL A 203 -1.85 7.29 15.70
N SER A 204 -0.92 6.62 15.04
CA SER A 204 -0.16 5.47 15.57
C SER A 204 0.64 5.83 16.83
N THR A 205 0.75 4.86 17.75
CA THR A 205 1.64 4.97 18.92
C THR A 205 3.13 4.98 18.55
N ALA A 206 3.48 4.56 17.33
CA ALA A 206 4.84 4.59 16.79
C ALA A 206 5.13 5.85 15.95
N ALA A 207 4.21 6.81 15.89
CA ALA A 207 4.37 8.05 15.15
C ALA A 207 5.58 8.87 15.66
N THR A 208 6.23 9.58 14.75
CA THR A 208 7.39 10.43 14.99
C THR A 208 7.20 11.78 14.31
N PRO A 209 7.94 12.85 14.68
CA PRO A 209 7.83 14.12 13.97
C PRO A 209 8.06 14.04 12.46
N ILE A 210 8.87 13.07 11.98
CA ILE A 210 9.10 12.86 10.54
C ILE A 210 7.86 12.25 9.91
N THR A 211 7.32 11.18 10.49
CA THR A 211 6.11 10.52 9.97
C THR A 211 4.89 11.42 10.04
N ASP A 212 4.77 12.25 11.08
CA ASP A 212 3.69 13.22 11.25
C ASP A 212 3.66 14.25 10.11
N ALA A 213 4.82 14.81 9.80
CA ALA A 213 4.93 15.85 8.76
C ALA A 213 4.49 15.31 7.39
N VAL A 214 4.93 14.10 7.01
CA VAL A 214 4.57 13.51 5.71
C VAL A 214 3.15 12.96 5.70
N ALA A 215 2.62 12.45 6.82
CA ALA A 215 1.25 11.98 6.94
C ALA A 215 0.23 13.12 6.75
N LEU A 216 0.39 14.23 7.47
CA LEU A 216 -0.50 15.39 7.33
C LEU A 216 -0.45 15.98 5.91
N LYS A 217 0.76 16.04 5.32
CA LYS A 217 0.87 16.53 3.93
C LYS A 217 0.23 15.56 2.93
N ALA A 218 0.33 14.25 3.15
CA ALA A 218 -0.36 13.27 2.33
C ALA A 218 -1.88 13.44 2.40
N ILE A 219 -2.45 13.62 3.61
CA ILE A 219 -3.89 13.85 3.82
C ILE A 219 -4.35 15.09 3.07
N GLU A 220 -3.63 16.22 3.20
CA GLU A 220 -3.94 17.47 2.48
C GLU A 220 -3.97 17.27 0.97
N MET A 221 -2.96 16.58 0.42
CA MET A 221 -2.86 16.36 -1.02
C MET A 221 -3.94 15.41 -1.54
N ILE A 222 -4.30 14.35 -0.78
CA ILE A 222 -5.37 13.42 -1.16
C ILE A 222 -6.71 14.15 -1.18
N GLU A 223 -7.03 14.91 -0.13
CA GLU A 223 -8.27 15.69 -0.06
C GLU A 223 -8.42 16.66 -1.24
N ALA A 224 -7.33 17.34 -1.61
CA ALA A 224 -7.33 18.31 -2.70
C ALA A 224 -7.44 17.67 -4.10
N ASN A 225 -6.99 16.42 -4.30
CA ASN A 225 -6.78 15.88 -5.65
C ASN A 225 -7.58 14.61 -5.96
N LEU A 226 -8.02 13.82 -4.96
CA LEU A 226 -8.64 12.52 -5.21
C LEU A 226 -9.91 12.62 -6.02
N ARG A 227 -10.81 13.56 -5.69
CA ARG A 227 -12.07 13.79 -6.43
C ARG A 227 -11.79 14.08 -7.91
N GLN A 228 -10.80 14.94 -8.19
CA GLN A 228 -10.40 15.27 -9.55
C GLN A 228 -9.81 14.06 -10.29
N ALA A 229 -8.90 13.32 -9.65
CA ALA A 229 -8.30 12.12 -10.24
C ALA A 229 -9.33 11.03 -10.56
N VAL A 230 -10.40 10.90 -9.74
CA VAL A 230 -11.51 9.96 -9.98
C VAL A 230 -12.41 10.47 -11.12
N LYS A 231 -12.77 11.77 -11.13
CA LYS A 231 -13.67 12.36 -12.10
C LYS A 231 -13.04 12.45 -13.49
N GLN A 232 -11.75 12.79 -13.56
CA GLN A 232 -11.00 12.99 -14.80
C GLN A 232 -9.69 12.21 -14.73
N GLY A 233 -9.76 10.93 -15.09
CA GLY A 233 -8.65 9.99 -14.95
C GLY A 233 -7.41 10.31 -15.80
N ASP A 234 -7.53 11.13 -16.81
CA ASP A 234 -6.47 11.63 -17.70
C ASP A 234 -5.87 12.99 -17.28
N ASP A 235 -6.31 13.55 -16.15
CA ASP A 235 -5.68 14.74 -15.57
C ASP A 235 -4.32 14.38 -14.95
N ILE A 236 -3.27 14.62 -15.72
CA ILE A 236 -1.89 14.29 -15.33
C ILE A 236 -1.46 15.01 -14.04
N SER A 237 -1.94 16.23 -13.80
CA SER A 237 -1.61 16.99 -12.59
C SER A 237 -2.24 16.36 -11.34
N ALA A 238 -3.52 15.97 -11.43
CA ALA A 238 -4.19 15.26 -10.35
C ALA A 238 -3.53 13.89 -10.08
N ARG A 239 -3.14 13.15 -11.14
CA ARG A 239 -2.43 11.87 -11.02
C ARG A 239 -1.05 12.03 -10.38
N ASP A 240 -0.28 13.05 -10.76
CA ASP A 240 1.04 13.34 -10.20
C ASP A 240 0.92 13.70 -8.71
N ASN A 241 -0.01 14.58 -8.35
CA ASN A 241 -0.28 14.92 -6.96
C ASN A 241 -0.70 13.69 -6.13
N MET A 242 -1.52 12.79 -6.69
CA MET A 242 -1.90 11.56 -6.01
C MET A 242 -0.71 10.58 -5.89
N ALA A 243 0.20 10.54 -6.86
CA ALA A 243 1.43 9.75 -6.78
C ALA A 243 2.35 10.24 -5.65
N TYR A 244 2.54 11.55 -5.50
CA TYR A 244 3.25 12.13 -4.36
C TYR A 244 2.54 11.85 -3.04
N ALA A 245 1.21 12.03 -2.99
CA ALA A 245 0.44 11.84 -1.77
C ALA A 245 0.52 10.40 -1.24
N GLN A 246 0.35 9.40 -2.11
CA GLN A 246 0.49 8.00 -1.71
C GLN A 246 1.92 7.65 -1.28
N PHE A 247 2.93 8.23 -1.95
CA PHE A 247 4.33 8.02 -1.57
C PHE A 247 4.61 8.58 -0.16
N MET A 248 4.11 9.79 0.14
CA MET A 248 4.22 10.37 1.49
C MET A 248 3.45 9.55 2.53
N ALA A 249 2.26 9.06 2.22
CA ALA A 249 1.54 8.12 3.07
C ALA A 249 2.35 6.84 3.32
N GLY A 250 3.04 6.34 2.28
CA GLY A 250 4.00 5.25 2.35
C GLY A 250 5.16 5.54 3.30
N MET A 251 5.78 6.73 3.19
CA MET A 251 6.83 7.17 4.12
C MET A 251 6.34 7.18 5.57
N ALA A 252 5.09 7.57 5.80
CA ALA A 252 4.51 7.59 7.13
C ALA A 252 4.33 6.17 7.68
N PHE A 253 3.50 5.33 7.03
CA PHE A 253 3.15 4.04 7.60
C PHE A 253 4.30 3.01 7.59
N ASN A 254 5.20 3.09 6.62
CA ASN A 254 6.38 2.23 6.59
C ASN A 254 7.23 2.36 7.87
N ASN A 255 7.15 3.51 8.54
CA ASN A 255 7.95 3.87 9.71
C ASN A 255 7.14 4.06 11.01
N ALA A 256 5.83 4.29 10.91
CA ALA A 256 4.92 4.40 12.07
C ALA A 256 3.95 3.22 12.19
N SER A 257 3.96 2.28 11.24
CA SER A 257 2.99 1.18 11.16
C SER A 257 1.54 1.69 10.98
N LEU A 258 0.56 0.84 11.20
CA LEU A 258 -0.85 1.00 10.87
C LEU A 258 -1.74 0.82 12.12
N GLY A 259 -3.02 0.48 11.92
CA GLY A 259 -3.98 0.32 13.00
C GLY A 259 -5.06 -0.71 12.69
N TYR A 260 -6.20 -0.59 13.39
CA TYR A 260 -7.30 -1.54 13.27
C TYR A 260 -8.07 -1.45 11.96
N VAL A 261 -7.97 -0.35 11.18
CA VAL A 261 -8.57 -0.33 9.85
C VAL A 261 -7.95 -1.44 9.02
N HIS A 262 -6.61 -1.44 8.90
CA HIS A 262 -5.89 -2.48 8.15
C HIS A 262 -6.03 -3.86 8.79
N ALA A 263 -5.93 -3.97 10.12
CA ALA A 263 -6.08 -5.24 10.82
C ALA A 263 -7.43 -5.92 10.53
N ILE A 264 -8.52 -5.16 10.44
CA ILE A 264 -9.85 -5.68 10.11
C ILE A 264 -9.98 -5.91 8.59
N ALA A 265 -9.51 -4.98 7.77
CA ALA A 265 -9.59 -5.10 6.31
C ALA A 265 -8.83 -6.33 5.77
N HIS A 266 -7.71 -6.70 6.38
CA HIS A 266 -6.99 -7.93 6.04
C HIS A 266 -7.87 -9.18 6.21
N GLN A 267 -8.69 -9.20 7.27
CA GLN A 267 -9.60 -10.32 7.52
C GLN A 267 -10.73 -10.37 6.50
N LEU A 268 -11.28 -9.21 6.13
CA LEU A 268 -12.29 -9.13 5.07
C LEU A 268 -11.74 -9.56 3.70
N GLY A 269 -10.52 -9.14 3.39
CA GLY A 269 -9.82 -9.58 2.18
C GLY A 269 -9.51 -11.08 2.17
N GLY A 270 -9.05 -11.64 3.30
CA GLY A 270 -8.73 -13.06 3.41
C GLY A 270 -9.96 -13.98 3.43
N PHE A 271 -11.05 -13.55 4.08
CA PHE A 271 -12.24 -14.37 4.29
C PHE A 271 -13.25 -14.29 3.14
N TYR A 272 -13.41 -13.09 2.55
CA TYR A 272 -14.42 -12.79 1.52
C TYR A 272 -13.81 -12.45 0.15
N ASP A 273 -12.47 -12.41 0.01
CA ASP A 273 -11.76 -11.94 -1.19
C ASP A 273 -12.19 -10.52 -1.65
N LEU A 274 -12.48 -9.64 -0.67
CA LEU A 274 -12.90 -8.28 -0.94
C LEU A 274 -11.71 -7.38 -1.32
N PRO A 275 -11.95 -6.36 -2.18
CA PRO A 275 -10.90 -5.40 -2.56
C PRO A 275 -10.39 -4.61 -1.34
N HIS A 276 -9.09 -4.67 -1.08
CA HIS A 276 -8.43 -4.12 0.11
C HIS A 276 -8.75 -2.65 0.36
N GLY A 277 -8.53 -1.78 -0.66
CA GLY A 277 -8.77 -0.34 -0.52
C GLY A 277 -10.24 0.02 -0.26
N VAL A 278 -11.19 -0.79 -0.76
CA VAL A 278 -12.63 -0.59 -0.47
C VAL A 278 -12.91 -0.95 0.99
N CYS A 279 -12.37 -2.06 1.49
CA CYS A 279 -12.52 -2.44 2.90
C CYS A 279 -11.94 -1.37 3.83
N ASN A 280 -10.75 -0.86 3.54
CA ASN A 280 -10.13 0.22 4.30
C ASN A 280 -11.00 1.48 4.30
N ALA A 281 -11.49 1.90 3.15
CA ALA A 281 -12.32 3.10 3.01
C ALA A 281 -13.62 3.01 3.83
N VAL A 282 -14.31 1.86 3.79
CA VAL A 282 -15.54 1.63 4.56
C VAL A 282 -15.27 1.61 6.07
N LEU A 283 -14.19 0.99 6.51
CA LEU A 283 -13.86 0.85 7.93
C LEU A 283 -13.29 2.14 8.55
N LEU A 284 -12.60 2.96 7.77
CA LEU A 284 -11.83 4.11 8.26
C LEU A 284 -12.62 5.04 9.20
N PRO A 285 -13.82 5.55 8.87
CA PRO A 285 -14.54 6.47 9.74
C PRO A 285 -14.98 5.81 11.07
N HIS A 286 -15.25 4.52 11.05
CA HIS A 286 -15.71 3.77 12.22
C HIS A 286 -14.58 3.48 13.21
N VAL A 287 -13.41 3.10 12.70
CA VAL A 287 -12.21 2.92 13.51
C VAL A 287 -11.72 4.27 14.06
N GLN A 288 -11.74 5.35 13.26
CA GLN A 288 -11.33 6.65 13.78
C GLN A 288 -12.32 7.20 14.83
N ARG A 289 -13.60 6.85 14.76
CA ARG A 289 -14.56 7.14 15.85
C ARG A 289 -14.20 6.38 17.13
N PHE A 290 -13.75 5.14 17.03
CA PHE A 290 -13.23 4.39 18.18
C PHE A 290 -11.95 5.03 18.72
N ASN A 291 -11.02 5.44 17.86
CA ASN A 291 -9.76 6.07 18.22
C ASN A 291 -9.92 7.48 18.80
N SER A 292 -11.00 8.20 18.45
CA SER A 292 -11.24 9.58 18.93
C SER A 292 -11.33 9.71 20.45
N GLN A 293 -11.57 8.61 21.15
CA GLN A 293 -11.59 8.58 22.62
C GLN A 293 -10.20 8.84 23.25
N VAL A 294 -9.11 8.63 22.52
CA VAL A 294 -7.74 8.80 23.02
C VAL A 294 -6.85 9.62 22.07
N ALA A 295 -7.25 9.81 20.83
CA ALA A 295 -6.48 10.52 19.78
C ALA A 295 -7.21 11.79 19.31
N THR A 296 -7.95 12.46 20.18
CA THR A 296 -8.84 13.59 19.86
C THR A 296 -8.08 14.75 19.19
N GLU A 297 -6.94 15.15 19.76
CA GLU A 297 -6.12 16.26 19.22
C GLU A 297 -5.55 15.91 17.85
N ARG A 298 -5.00 14.70 17.69
CA ARG A 298 -4.45 14.24 16.39
C ARG A 298 -5.52 14.14 15.31
N LEU A 299 -6.75 13.75 15.65
CA LEU A 299 -7.87 13.76 14.70
C LEU A 299 -8.35 15.18 14.38
N CYS A 300 -8.20 16.15 15.30
CA CYS A 300 -8.42 17.57 15.00
C CYS A 300 -7.42 18.08 13.95
N ASP A 301 -6.14 17.66 14.04
CA ASP A 301 -5.12 17.98 13.02
C ASP A 301 -5.47 17.33 11.67
N VAL A 302 -5.99 16.10 11.67
CA VAL A 302 -6.49 15.43 10.47
C VAL A 302 -7.62 16.25 9.82
N ALA A 303 -8.58 16.77 10.62
CA ALA A 303 -9.63 17.65 10.11
C ALA A 303 -9.06 18.89 9.41
N HIS A 304 -8.07 19.52 10.05
CA HIS A 304 -7.38 20.67 9.48
C HIS A 304 -6.70 20.33 8.15
N ALA A 305 -5.96 19.22 8.10
CA ALA A 305 -5.31 18.72 6.88
C ALA A 305 -6.32 18.38 5.76
N MET A 306 -7.54 17.96 6.12
CA MET A 306 -8.66 17.78 5.20
C MET A 306 -9.40 19.08 4.85
N GLY A 307 -8.82 20.27 5.14
CA GLY A 307 -9.36 21.56 4.75
C GLY A 307 -10.48 22.09 5.64
N VAL A 308 -10.77 21.45 6.78
CA VAL A 308 -11.78 21.94 7.73
C VAL A 308 -11.18 23.08 8.55
N ASN A 309 -11.92 24.20 8.66
CA ASN A 309 -11.54 25.28 9.58
C ASN A 309 -11.78 24.85 11.03
N THR A 310 -10.71 24.55 11.75
CA THR A 310 -10.74 24.07 13.15
C THR A 310 -10.43 25.14 14.18
N ALA A 311 -10.22 26.41 13.78
CA ALA A 311 -9.71 27.46 14.66
C ALA A 311 -10.57 27.72 15.92
N ASP A 312 -11.90 27.61 15.78
CA ASP A 312 -12.86 27.84 16.87
C ASP A 312 -13.46 26.53 17.43
N MET A 313 -12.88 25.37 17.08
CA MET A 313 -13.37 24.06 17.52
C MET A 313 -12.61 23.59 18.75
N THR A 314 -13.33 22.90 19.65
CA THR A 314 -12.67 22.02 20.62
C THR A 314 -12.03 20.85 19.91
N ALA A 315 -11.03 20.18 20.50
CA ALA A 315 -10.41 18.99 19.93
C ALA A 315 -11.44 17.90 19.59
N GLU A 316 -12.47 17.71 20.42
CA GLU A 316 -13.56 16.77 20.20
C GLU A 316 -14.41 17.17 18.96
N GLN A 317 -14.72 18.45 18.80
CA GLN A 317 -15.41 18.95 17.62
C GLN A 317 -14.58 18.76 16.36
N GLY A 318 -13.27 19.02 16.44
CA GLY A 318 -12.33 18.77 15.35
C GLY A 318 -12.24 17.29 14.98
N ALA A 319 -12.13 16.39 15.95
CA ALA A 319 -12.12 14.94 15.70
C ALA A 319 -13.42 14.46 15.01
N ASN A 320 -14.57 14.95 15.44
CA ASN A 320 -15.85 14.65 14.78
C ASN A 320 -15.92 15.24 13.36
N ALA A 321 -15.33 16.40 13.14
CA ALA A 321 -15.25 17.02 11.81
C ALA A 321 -14.34 16.22 10.88
N ALA A 322 -13.22 15.67 11.36
CA ALA A 322 -12.37 14.74 10.59
C ALA A 322 -13.17 13.52 10.10
N ILE A 323 -13.90 12.87 11.00
CA ILE A 323 -14.72 11.70 10.65
C ILE A 323 -15.77 12.06 9.59
N LYS A 324 -16.40 13.22 9.70
CA LYS A 324 -17.36 13.70 8.69
C LYS A 324 -16.68 13.96 7.34
N ALA A 325 -15.49 14.58 7.34
CA ALA A 325 -14.76 14.85 6.12
C ALA A 325 -14.34 13.55 5.42
N ILE A 326 -13.89 12.52 6.18
CA ILE A 326 -13.60 11.19 5.65
C ILE A 326 -14.84 10.56 5.00
N CYS A 327 -16.00 10.59 5.68
CA CYS A 327 -17.25 10.07 5.13
C CYS A 327 -17.63 10.80 3.84
N GLN A 328 -17.53 12.13 3.82
CA GLN A 328 -17.88 12.94 2.65
C GLN A 328 -16.96 12.62 1.47
N LEU A 329 -15.65 12.51 1.69
CA LEU A 329 -14.72 12.15 0.61
C LEU A 329 -15.03 10.74 0.06
N SER A 330 -15.30 9.76 0.94
CA SER A 330 -15.70 8.40 0.54
C SER A 330 -16.96 8.41 -0.35
N GLU A 331 -17.97 9.17 0.04
CA GLU A 331 -19.22 9.34 -0.74
C GLU A 331 -18.95 9.99 -2.09
N ASP A 332 -18.20 11.10 -2.12
CA ASP A 332 -17.90 11.88 -3.33
C ASP A 332 -17.14 11.05 -4.38
N VAL A 333 -16.33 10.09 -3.95
CA VAL A 333 -15.56 9.21 -4.86
C VAL A 333 -16.23 7.86 -5.12
N GLY A 334 -17.45 7.65 -4.60
CA GLY A 334 -18.29 6.49 -4.90
C GLY A 334 -17.89 5.20 -4.17
N ILE A 335 -17.31 5.29 -2.97
CA ILE A 335 -17.09 4.12 -2.11
C ILE A 335 -18.44 3.61 -1.57
N PRO A 336 -18.64 2.28 -1.50
CA PRO A 336 -19.85 1.70 -0.86
C PRO A 336 -20.04 2.20 0.57
N SER A 337 -21.31 2.42 0.97
CA SER A 337 -21.63 3.02 2.26
C SER A 337 -21.47 2.08 3.46
N GLY A 338 -21.30 0.76 3.23
CA GLY A 338 -21.16 -0.21 4.31
C GLY A 338 -20.79 -1.61 3.85
N LEU A 339 -20.38 -2.43 4.81
CA LEU A 339 -19.94 -3.82 4.60
C LEU A 339 -21.07 -4.72 4.10
N ALA A 340 -22.33 -4.41 4.43
CA ALA A 340 -23.49 -5.17 3.93
C ALA A 340 -23.57 -5.17 2.39
N GLN A 341 -23.22 -4.06 1.74
CA GLN A 341 -23.18 -3.97 0.28
C GLN A 341 -22.07 -4.82 -0.33
N LEU A 342 -21.06 -5.17 0.46
CA LEU A 342 -19.96 -6.05 0.06
C LEU A 342 -20.24 -7.52 0.36
N GLY A 343 -21.43 -7.85 0.91
CA GLY A 343 -21.83 -9.23 1.21
C GLY A 343 -21.30 -9.79 2.52
N VAL A 344 -20.73 -8.96 3.39
CA VAL A 344 -20.26 -9.36 4.72
C VAL A 344 -21.44 -9.70 5.62
N LYS A 345 -21.30 -10.71 6.48
CA LYS A 345 -22.38 -11.25 7.34
C LYS A 345 -22.02 -11.12 8.81
N GLU A 346 -22.98 -10.73 9.65
CA GLU A 346 -22.77 -10.57 11.10
C GLU A 346 -22.35 -11.87 11.81
N GLN A 347 -22.79 -13.03 11.30
CA GLN A 347 -22.42 -14.33 11.88
C GLN A 347 -20.90 -14.58 11.88
N ASP A 348 -20.14 -13.92 11.02
CA ASP A 348 -18.71 -14.11 10.84
C ASP A 348 -17.88 -13.09 11.66
N PHE A 349 -18.52 -12.13 12.34
CA PHE A 349 -17.83 -11.07 13.09
C PHE A 349 -16.93 -11.58 14.19
N THR A 350 -17.30 -12.67 14.86
CA THR A 350 -16.48 -13.25 15.93
C THR A 350 -15.12 -13.71 15.43
N VAL A 351 -15.10 -14.47 14.33
CA VAL A 351 -13.84 -14.96 13.75
C VAL A 351 -13.01 -13.83 13.14
N LEU A 352 -13.67 -12.86 12.48
CA LEU A 352 -12.99 -11.68 11.93
C LEU A 352 -12.35 -10.85 13.03
N ALA A 353 -13.05 -10.63 14.17
CA ALA A 353 -12.53 -9.87 15.30
C ALA A 353 -11.35 -10.60 15.99
N ASP A 354 -11.44 -11.91 16.20
CA ASP A 354 -10.37 -12.71 16.78
C ASP A 354 -9.08 -12.67 15.94
N ASN A 355 -9.22 -12.70 14.64
CA ASN A 355 -8.08 -12.63 13.72
C ASN A 355 -7.51 -11.20 13.62
N ALA A 356 -8.36 -10.17 13.58
CA ALA A 356 -7.92 -8.78 13.58
C ALA A 356 -7.10 -8.40 14.82
N LEU A 357 -7.44 -8.94 16.00
CA LEU A 357 -6.67 -8.72 17.22
C LEU A 357 -5.29 -9.37 17.21
N LYS A 358 -5.04 -10.34 16.33
CA LYS A 358 -3.73 -10.99 16.16
C LYS A 358 -2.90 -10.34 15.04
N ASP A 359 -3.52 -9.50 14.23
CA ASP A 359 -2.83 -8.83 13.11
C ASP A 359 -1.85 -7.77 13.63
N ALA A 360 -0.63 -7.81 13.12
CA ALA A 360 0.46 -6.94 13.56
C ALA A 360 0.15 -5.44 13.37
N CYS A 361 -0.68 -5.08 12.39
CA CYS A 361 -1.10 -3.69 12.16
C CYS A 361 -1.84 -3.11 13.37
N GLY A 362 -2.61 -3.92 14.09
CA GLY A 362 -3.37 -3.49 15.27
C GLY A 362 -2.52 -3.09 16.47
N PHE A 363 -1.26 -3.53 16.56
CA PHE A 363 -0.42 -3.33 17.75
C PHE A 363 -0.01 -1.87 17.96
N THR A 364 -0.04 -1.05 16.92
CA THR A 364 0.29 0.37 16.99
C THR A 364 -0.94 1.27 16.97
N ASN A 365 -2.15 0.71 16.98
CA ASN A 365 -3.38 1.49 17.10
C ASN A 365 -3.38 2.28 18.43
N PRO A 366 -3.80 3.55 18.46
CA PRO A 366 -3.68 4.40 19.66
C PRO A 366 -4.49 3.90 20.85
N LYS A 367 -5.59 3.19 20.59
CA LYS A 367 -6.43 2.55 21.61
C LYS A 367 -6.47 1.05 21.39
N ALA A 368 -6.08 0.27 22.39
CA ALA A 368 -6.25 -1.18 22.36
C ALA A 368 -7.75 -1.54 22.38
N ALA A 369 -8.15 -2.54 21.59
CA ALA A 369 -9.52 -3.00 21.52
C ALA A 369 -9.68 -4.41 22.08
N SER A 370 -10.85 -4.66 22.69
CA SER A 370 -11.36 -5.99 22.96
C SER A 370 -12.07 -6.58 21.73
N GLN A 371 -12.28 -7.89 21.71
CA GLN A 371 -13.09 -8.55 20.67
C GLN A 371 -14.47 -7.90 20.50
N ALA A 372 -15.14 -7.58 21.63
CA ALA A 372 -16.45 -6.95 21.62
C ALA A 372 -16.42 -5.54 20.95
N GLU A 373 -15.34 -4.78 21.14
CA GLU A 373 -15.17 -3.46 20.51
C GLU A 373 -14.91 -3.59 19.01
N ILE A 374 -14.11 -4.57 18.55
CA ILE A 374 -13.94 -4.84 17.11
C ILE A 374 -15.28 -5.26 16.49
N ILE A 375 -16.05 -6.13 17.15
CA ILE A 375 -17.40 -6.49 16.69
C ILE A 375 -18.31 -5.26 16.61
N ALA A 376 -18.23 -4.34 17.57
CA ALA A 376 -19.00 -3.10 17.55
C ALA A 376 -18.60 -2.19 16.38
N ILE A 377 -17.32 -2.12 16.04
CA ILE A 377 -16.82 -1.42 14.85
C ILE A 377 -17.39 -2.04 13.58
N LEU A 378 -17.32 -3.38 13.43
CA LEU A 378 -17.87 -4.10 12.28
C LEU A 378 -19.37 -3.87 12.14
N LYS A 379 -20.14 -3.91 13.24
CA LYS A 379 -21.58 -3.60 13.23
C LYS A 379 -21.88 -2.17 12.80
N ALA A 380 -21.07 -1.22 13.26
CA ALA A 380 -21.26 0.19 12.87
C ALA A 380 -20.92 0.44 11.40
N ALA A 381 -20.11 -0.42 10.78
CA ALA A 381 -19.71 -0.35 9.38
C ALA A 381 -20.64 -1.13 8.43
N MET A 382 -21.69 -1.82 8.95
CA MET A 382 -22.69 -2.53 8.12
C MET A 382 -23.58 -1.57 7.36
#